data_ae2196f6879c259d620723c71690157b
#
_entry.id   ae2196f6879c259d620723c71690157b
#
_cell.length_a   1.000
_cell.length_b   1.000
_cell.length_c   1.000
_cell.angle_alpha   90.00
_cell.angle_beta   90.00
_cell.angle_gamma   90.00
#
_symmetry.space_group_name_H-M   'P 1'
#
loop_
_entity.id
_entity.type
_entity.pdbx_description
1 polymer ?
#
loop_
_entity_poly.entity_id
_entity_poly.type
_entity_poly.pdbx_seq_one_letter_code
_entity_poly.pdbx_strand_id
1 'polypeptide(L)'
;MAFSNLAVWMNGQRVGVWFWSRTGTPGFRYEPSWLQSPNARALSVSLPMPAAGGDVMGSRVEHYFDNLLPDNARIRDRLRRRFGAPSTRAADLLAAIGRDCVGAVQLVPENETPAAHDRVESQPLSGAQVEALLRDVNDDRADAGTPWADFRISIAGAQEKTALLRLGDRWHLPHGATPTTHIFKLPLGLVGNIRADMTDSVENEWLCHTLLGQLGFEVASAEMGLFGRQKVLIVERFDRRWVDGGRWIARLPQEDFCQATGTPGDLKYESDGGPGIRSCLTLLAAGNQARSDRLTFVLAQLAFWLMAATDGHAKNFSLFLERGGGLRLTPLYDVLSAWPIIGTGPNQVSPRSAKLSMALRGKSAHYHLHEIHTRHFEALARQSGVPDAFDRMVGLVLQVPDALERAQAELPGGFPKQVFAAIRRGMLAQAERFVAELP
;
A
#
# COMPACT_ATOMS: atom_id res chain seq x y z
N MET A 1 7.06 -27.88 -16.08
CA MET A 1 5.62 -27.53 -16.25
C MET A 1 5.56 -26.30 -17.13
N ALA A 2 4.68 -26.32 -18.15
CA ALA A 2 4.48 -25.16 -19.00
C ALA A 2 3.74 -24.07 -18.17
N PHE A 3 4.23 -22.83 -18.21
CA PHE A 3 3.54 -21.70 -17.60
C PHE A 3 2.31 -21.36 -18.43
N SER A 4 1.18 -21.15 -17.79
CA SER A 4 -0.01 -20.62 -18.47
C SER A 4 0.13 -19.11 -18.60
N ASN A 5 0.00 -18.58 -19.80
CA ASN A 5 -0.04 -17.16 -20.03
C ASN A 5 -1.26 -16.53 -19.36
N LEU A 6 -1.13 -15.27 -18.92
CA LEU A 6 -2.21 -14.52 -18.30
C LEU A 6 -2.54 -13.27 -19.11
N ALA A 7 -3.81 -13.11 -19.47
CA ALA A 7 -4.30 -11.86 -20.03
C ALA A 7 -4.48 -10.81 -18.94
N VAL A 8 -4.00 -9.61 -19.20
CA VAL A 8 -4.08 -8.44 -18.32
C VAL A 8 -5.14 -7.50 -18.86
N TRP A 9 -6.07 -7.13 -18.01
CA TRP A 9 -7.21 -6.26 -18.32
C TRP A 9 -7.25 -5.05 -17.40
N MET A 10 -7.79 -3.95 -17.89
CA MET A 10 -8.12 -2.75 -17.12
C MET A 10 -9.48 -2.21 -17.57
N ASN A 11 -10.45 -2.17 -16.66
CA ASN A 11 -11.79 -1.63 -16.92
C ASN A 11 -12.39 -2.13 -18.26
N GLY A 12 -12.37 -3.45 -18.48
CA GLY A 12 -12.92 -4.10 -19.66
C GLY A 12 -12.09 -4.03 -20.93
N GLN A 13 -10.92 -3.39 -20.89
CA GLN A 13 -9.98 -3.36 -22.02
C GLN A 13 -8.81 -4.30 -21.78
N ARG A 14 -8.50 -5.14 -22.76
CA ARG A 14 -7.32 -6.01 -22.73
C ARG A 14 -6.08 -5.15 -22.96
N VAL A 15 -5.16 -5.14 -21.98
CA VAL A 15 -3.93 -4.36 -22.00
C VAL A 15 -2.79 -5.13 -22.65
N GLY A 16 -2.73 -6.43 -22.39
CA GLY A 16 -1.65 -7.28 -22.89
C GLY A 16 -1.68 -8.68 -22.30
N VAL A 17 -0.58 -9.37 -22.49
CA VAL A 17 -0.38 -10.76 -22.03
C VAL A 17 0.92 -10.86 -21.28
N TRP A 18 0.88 -11.40 -20.07
CA TRP A 18 2.05 -11.88 -19.35
C TRP A 18 2.33 -13.31 -19.77
N PHE A 19 3.53 -13.56 -20.30
CA PHE A 19 3.92 -14.84 -20.90
C PHE A 19 5.35 -15.21 -20.53
N TRP A 20 5.76 -16.42 -20.91
CA TRP A 20 7.13 -16.92 -20.77
C TRP A 20 7.68 -17.33 -22.12
N SER A 21 8.93 -16.95 -22.39
CA SER A 21 9.66 -17.41 -23.55
C SER A 21 9.90 -18.93 -23.48
N ARG A 22 10.37 -19.51 -24.57
CA ARG A 22 10.76 -20.93 -24.60
C ARG A 22 11.89 -21.26 -23.61
N THR A 23 12.71 -20.28 -23.23
CA THR A 23 13.78 -20.41 -22.24
C THR A 23 13.32 -20.12 -20.82
N GLY A 24 12.01 -19.85 -20.58
CA GLY A 24 11.46 -19.55 -19.28
C GLY A 24 11.61 -18.10 -18.83
N THR A 25 12.07 -17.20 -19.70
CA THR A 25 12.18 -15.77 -19.37
C THR A 25 10.79 -15.12 -19.37
N PRO A 26 10.36 -14.44 -18.28
CA PRO A 26 9.08 -13.74 -18.25
C PRO A 26 9.07 -12.56 -19.21
N GLY A 27 7.92 -12.33 -19.84
CA GLY A 27 7.71 -11.27 -20.80
C GLY A 27 6.30 -10.68 -20.70
N PHE A 28 6.15 -9.44 -21.10
CA PHE A 28 4.86 -8.77 -21.25
C PHE A 28 4.74 -8.19 -22.65
N ARG A 29 3.66 -8.57 -23.32
CA ARG A 29 3.29 -8.10 -24.66
C ARG A 29 2.04 -7.23 -24.57
N TYR A 30 2.18 -5.96 -24.98
CA TYR A 30 1.01 -5.08 -25.09
C TYR A 30 0.12 -5.47 -26.28
N GLU A 31 -1.19 -5.39 -26.09
CA GLU A 31 -2.16 -5.56 -27.19
C GLU A 31 -2.07 -4.38 -28.17
N PRO A 32 -2.08 -4.63 -29.50
CA PRO A 32 -2.10 -3.55 -30.48
C PRO A 32 -3.29 -2.59 -30.30
N SER A 33 -4.47 -3.11 -29.96
CA SER A 33 -5.66 -2.32 -29.68
C SER A 33 -5.50 -1.42 -28.46
N TRP A 34 -4.76 -1.88 -27.41
CA TRP A 34 -4.43 -1.05 -26.25
C TRP A 34 -3.50 0.09 -26.63
N LEU A 35 -2.43 -0.19 -27.39
CA LEU A 35 -1.46 0.83 -27.82
C LEU A 35 -2.09 1.95 -28.64
N GLN A 36 -3.20 1.67 -29.34
CA GLN A 36 -3.97 2.62 -30.13
C GLN A 36 -5.14 3.26 -29.36
N SER A 37 -5.42 2.80 -28.16
CA SER A 37 -6.54 3.27 -27.33
C SER A 37 -6.28 4.71 -26.81
N PRO A 38 -7.30 5.57 -26.75
CA PRO A 38 -7.21 6.86 -26.05
C PRO A 38 -6.97 6.70 -24.53
N ASN A 39 -7.16 5.50 -24.03
CA ASN A 39 -6.88 5.13 -22.64
C ASN A 39 -5.48 4.54 -22.44
N ALA A 40 -4.67 4.42 -23.52
CA ALA A 40 -3.35 3.83 -23.48
C ALA A 40 -2.44 4.50 -22.44
N ARG A 41 -1.77 3.67 -21.69
CA ARG A 41 -0.70 4.01 -20.75
C ARG A 41 0.15 2.77 -20.50
N ALA A 42 1.37 2.96 -20.04
CA ALA A 42 2.19 1.85 -19.60
C ALA A 42 1.51 1.11 -18.45
N LEU A 43 1.70 -0.21 -18.38
CA LEU A 43 1.25 -1.03 -17.26
C LEU A 43 1.98 -0.63 -15.96
N SER A 44 3.24 -0.23 -16.11
CA SER A 44 4.13 0.22 -15.05
C SER A 44 5.20 1.14 -15.65
N VAL A 45 5.80 2.01 -14.82
CA VAL A 45 7.00 2.76 -15.18
C VAL A 45 8.14 1.80 -15.56
N SER A 46 8.25 0.66 -14.85
CA SER A 46 9.25 -0.36 -15.17
C SER A 46 8.91 -1.22 -16.40
N LEU A 47 7.67 -1.17 -16.88
CA LEU A 47 7.18 -1.90 -18.06
C LEU A 47 6.64 -0.91 -19.12
N PRO A 48 7.50 -0.05 -19.71
CA PRO A 48 7.06 1.00 -20.62
C PRO A 48 6.48 0.40 -21.90
N MET A 49 5.57 1.14 -22.55
CA MET A 49 5.09 0.80 -23.89
C MET A 49 6.22 0.94 -24.91
N PRO A 50 6.54 -0.10 -25.69
CA PRO A 50 7.64 -0.05 -26.65
C PRO A 50 7.26 0.83 -27.86
N ALA A 51 8.12 1.80 -28.22
CA ALA A 51 7.87 2.75 -29.31
C ALA A 51 7.76 2.08 -30.70
N ALA A 52 8.49 0.98 -30.92
CA ALA A 52 8.54 0.25 -32.20
C ALA A 52 7.75 -1.07 -32.19
N GLY A 53 6.92 -1.30 -31.17
CA GLY A 53 6.37 -2.63 -30.91
C GLY A 53 7.39 -3.56 -30.29
N GLY A 54 6.98 -4.75 -29.88
CA GLY A 54 7.82 -5.75 -29.26
C GLY A 54 7.44 -6.07 -27.83
N ASP A 55 8.17 -6.99 -27.23
CA ASP A 55 7.89 -7.51 -25.91
C ASP A 55 8.82 -6.86 -24.86
N VAL A 56 8.28 -6.56 -23.70
CA VAL A 56 9.08 -6.20 -22.51
C VAL A 56 9.52 -7.49 -21.85
N MET A 57 10.82 -7.74 -21.78
CA MET A 57 11.38 -9.01 -21.27
C MET A 57 12.17 -8.80 -19.99
N GLY A 58 12.26 -9.87 -19.19
CA GLY A 58 13.13 -9.96 -18.02
C GLY A 58 12.40 -9.97 -16.68
N SER A 59 13.17 -10.11 -15.59
CA SER A 59 12.68 -10.31 -14.22
C SER A 59 11.77 -9.18 -13.72
N ARG A 60 11.94 -7.93 -14.19
CA ARG A 60 11.07 -6.81 -13.85
C ARG A 60 9.59 -7.06 -14.16
N VAL A 61 9.29 -7.90 -15.17
CA VAL A 61 7.92 -8.31 -15.49
C VAL A 61 7.36 -9.17 -14.35
N GLU A 62 8.10 -10.18 -13.91
CA GLU A 62 7.71 -11.03 -12.79
C GLU A 62 7.61 -10.22 -11.49
N HIS A 63 8.58 -9.33 -11.22
CA HIS A 63 8.58 -8.46 -10.04
C HIS A 63 7.33 -7.57 -9.98
N TYR A 64 6.90 -7.00 -11.11
CA TYR A 64 5.68 -6.20 -11.16
C TYR A 64 4.46 -6.99 -10.68
N PHE A 65 4.26 -8.18 -11.25
CA PHE A 65 3.11 -9.02 -10.89
C PHE A 65 3.22 -9.63 -9.49
N ASP A 66 4.42 -10.03 -9.07
CA ASP A 66 4.64 -10.58 -7.73
C ASP A 66 4.33 -9.56 -6.62
N ASN A 67 4.57 -8.27 -6.87
CA ASN A 67 4.23 -7.17 -5.95
C ASN A 67 2.72 -6.95 -5.77
N LEU A 68 1.86 -7.54 -6.59
CA LEU A 68 0.39 -7.54 -6.39
C LEU A 68 -0.07 -8.53 -5.33
N LEU A 69 0.80 -9.45 -4.90
CA LEU A 69 0.50 -10.52 -3.94
C LEU A 69 0.95 -10.15 -2.51
N PRO A 70 0.39 -10.82 -1.50
CA PRO A 70 0.91 -10.71 -0.14
C PRO A 70 2.39 -11.08 -0.05
N ASP A 71 3.15 -10.34 0.78
CA ASP A 71 4.58 -10.59 0.98
C ASP A 71 4.84 -11.83 1.86
N ASN A 72 3.86 -12.21 2.70
CA ASN A 72 3.99 -13.30 3.67
C ASN A 72 3.79 -14.66 3.02
N ALA A 73 4.80 -15.54 3.10
CA ALA A 73 4.78 -16.89 2.53
C ALA A 73 3.65 -17.78 3.11
N ARG A 74 3.28 -17.61 4.39
CA ARG A 74 2.16 -18.35 5.00
C ARG A 74 0.82 -17.93 4.41
N ILE A 75 0.62 -16.63 4.18
CA ILE A 75 -0.58 -16.12 3.52
C ILE A 75 -0.65 -16.66 2.08
N ARG A 76 0.45 -16.63 1.33
CA ARG A 76 0.51 -17.19 -0.04
C ARG A 76 0.18 -18.70 -0.05
N ASP A 77 0.71 -19.49 0.88
CA ASP A 77 0.42 -20.92 0.94
C ASP A 77 -1.03 -21.21 1.32
N ARG A 78 -1.62 -20.42 2.22
CA ARG A 78 -3.05 -20.49 2.54
C ARG A 78 -3.92 -20.16 1.31
N LEU A 79 -3.61 -19.08 0.57
CA LEU A 79 -4.31 -18.74 -0.67
C LEU A 79 -4.16 -19.84 -1.72
N ARG A 80 -2.95 -20.41 -1.87
CA ARG A 80 -2.73 -21.55 -2.77
C ARG A 80 -3.66 -22.72 -2.43
N ARG A 81 -3.73 -23.13 -1.17
CA ARG A 81 -4.60 -24.22 -0.72
C ARG A 81 -6.08 -23.89 -0.93
N ARG A 82 -6.51 -22.71 -0.52
CA ARG A 82 -7.90 -22.25 -0.58
C ARG A 82 -8.44 -22.20 -2.02
N PHE A 83 -7.65 -21.67 -2.95
CA PHE A 83 -8.08 -21.47 -4.34
C PHE A 83 -7.55 -22.53 -5.31
N GLY A 84 -6.93 -23.59 -4.81
CA GLY A 84 -6.43 -24.70 -5.63
C GLY A 84 -5.32 -24.32 -6.62
N ALA A 85 -4.53 -23.27 -6.29
CA ALA A 85 -3.42 -22.88 -7.15
C ALA A 85 -2.31 -23.95 -7.11
N PRO A 86 -1.66 -24.25 -8.26
CA PRO A 86 -0.63 -25.29 -8.34
C PRO A 86 0.58 -25.03 -7.47
N SER A 87 0.97 -23.76 -7.31
CA SER A 87 2.08 -23.35 -6.45
C SER A 87 1.89 -21.95 -5.87
N THR A 88 2.81 -21.49 -5.02
CA THR A 88 2.84 -20.12 -4.47
C THR A 88 3.51 -19.09 -5.39
N ARG A 89 3.88 -19.48 -6.62
CA ARG A 89 4.45 -18.57 -7.61
C ARG A 89 3.44 -17.53 -8.05
N ALA A 90 3.91 -16.35 -8.39
CA ALA A 90 3.06 -15.24 -8.76
C ALA A 90 2.03 -15.56 -9.84
N ALA A 91 2.46 -16.25 -10.91
CA ALA A 91 1.56 -16.61 -12.02
C ALA A 91 0.43 -17.56 -11.58
N ASP A 92 0.77 -18.59 -10.81
CA ASP A 92 -0.20 -19.60 -10.37
C ASP A 92 -1.22 -18.99 -9.39
N LEU A 93 -0.76 -18.15 -8.46
CA LEU A 93 -1.65 -17.44 -7.53
C LEU A 93 -2.51 -16.42 -8.28
N LEU A 94 -1.93 -15.58 -9.14
CA LEU A 94 -2.68 -14.53 -9.84
C LEU A 94 -3.66 -15.11 -10.87
N ALA A 95 -3.37 -16.27 -11.48
CA ALA A 95 -4.36 -17.00 -12.27
C ALA A 95 -5.61 -17.35 -11.44
N ALA A 96 -5.40 -17.72 -10.16
CA ALA A 96 -6.48 -18.10 -9.26
C ALA A 96 -7.20 -16.90 -8.64
N ILE A 97 -6.48 -15.83 -8.21
CA ILE A 97 -7.05 -14.75 -7.39
C ILE A 97 -6.90 -13.34 -7.98
N GLY A 98 -6.29 -13.16 -9.15
CA GLY A 98 -5.95 -11.86 -9.74
C GLY A 98 -7.11 -11.06 -10.33
N ARG A 99 -8.37 -11.39 -10.01
CA ARG A 99 -9.55 -10.72 -10.57
C ARG A 99 -9.83 -9.36 -9.93
N ASP A 100 -9.35 -9.09 -8.72
CA ASP A 100 -9.40 -7.77 -8.05
C ASP A 100 -8.08 -7.49 -7.34
N CYS A 101 -7.15 -6.87 -8.05
CA CYS A 101 -5.85 -6.47 -7.55
C CYS A 101 -5.85 -5.02 -7.05
N VAL A 102 -4.73 -4.60 -6.45
CA VAL A 102 -4.42 -3.19 -6.23
C VAL A 102 -4.27 -2.51 -7.59
N GLY A 103 -4.74 -1.26 -7.69
CA GLY A 103 -4.80 -0.54 -8.96
C GLY A 103 -5.90 -1.06 -9.90
N ALA A 104 -5.65 -0.97 -11.21
CA ALA A 104 -6.65 -1.30 -12.22
C ALA A 104 -6.51 -2.69 -12.83
N VAL A 105 -5.48 -3.42 -12.46
CA VAL A 105 -5.12 -4.70 -13.09
C VAL A 105 -6.09 -5.80 -12.67
N GLN A 106 -6.55 -6.54 -13.69
CA GLN A 106 -7.25 -7.82 -13.54
C GLN A 106 -6.50 -8.86 -14.38
N LEU A 107 -6.23 -10.01 -13.79
CA LEU A 107 -5.57 -11.13 -14.46
C LEU A 107 -6.53 -12.30 -14.56
N VAL A 108 -6.59 -12.87 -15.77
CA VAL A 108 -7.32 -14.09 -16.06
C VAL A 108 -6.47 -14.99 -16.98
N PRO A 109 -6.70 -16.31 -17.03
CA PRO A 109 -6.08 -17.16 -18.05
C PRO A 109 -6.26 -16.56 -19.44
N GLU A 110 -5.25 -16.69 -20.32
CA GLU A 110 -5.21 -16.00 -21.63
C GLU A 110 -6.46 -16.23 -22.49
N ASN A 111 -7.07 -17.40 -22.35
CA ASN A 111 -8.26 -17.81 -23.11
C ASN A 111 -9.58 -17.41 -22.44
N GLU A 112 -9.53 -16.74 -21.28
CA GLU A 112 -10.70 -16.26 -20.56
C GLU A 112 -10.90 -14.75 -20.79
N THR A 113 -12.17 -14.33 -20.76
CA THR A 113 -12.56 -12.91 -20.73
C THR A 113 -13.18 -12.63 -19.38
N PRO A 114 -12.79 -11.52 -18.70
CA PRO A 114 -13.45 -11.10 -17.47
C PRO A 114 -14.95 -10.88 -17.69
N ALA A 115 -15.73 -11.02 -16.63
CA ALA A 115 -17.14 -10.64 -16.64
C ALA A 115 -17.30 -9.15 -17.00
N ALA A 116 -18.52 -8.74 -17.38
CA ALA A 116 -18.81 -7.35 -17.70
C ALA A 116 -18.46 -6.41 -16.54
N HIS A 117 -17.75 -5.31 -16.85
CA HIS A 117 -17.22 -4.38 -15.85
C HIS A 117 -18.12 -3.15 -15.63
N ASP A 118 -19.12 -2.95 -16.48
CA ASP A 118 -19.97 -1.76 -16.58
C ASP A 118 -21.23 -1.80 -15.69
N ARG A 119 -21.24 -2.71 -14.71
CA ARG A 119 -22.33 -2.89 -13.74
C ARG A 119 -21.79 -3.39 -12.41
N VAL A 120 -22.61 -3.25 -11.37
CA VAL A 120 -22.30 -3.76 -10.03
C VAL A 120 -23.13 -5.01 -9.78
N GLU A 121 -22.46 -6.13 -9.52
CA GLU A 121 -23.06 -7.39 -9.12
C GLU A 121 -22.55 -7.77 -7.74
N SER A 122 -23.45 -7.88 -6.75
CA SER A 122 -23.02 -8.13 -5.38
C SER A 122 -24.14 -8.75 -4.53
N GLN A 123 -23.73 -9.41 -3.45
CA GLN A 123 -24.64 -9.95 -2.42
C GLN A 123 -24.46 -9.15 -1.13
N PRO A 124 -25.54 -8.63 -0.51
CA PRO A 124 -25.46 -7.96 0.78
C PRO A 124 -25.05 -8.95 1.89
N LEU A 125 -24.23 -8.47 2.81
CA LEU A 125 -23.78 -9.22 3.97
C LEU A 125 -24.37 -8.64 5.25
N SER A 126 -24.82 -9.50 6.16
CA SER A 126 -25.11 -9.12 7.54
C SER A 126 -23.82 -8.94 8.35
N GLY A 127 -23.90 -8.22 9.48
CA GLY A 127 -22.75 -8.06 10.38
C GLY A 127 -22.17 -9.41 10.86
N ALA A 128 -23.02 -10.42 11.10
CA ALA A 128 -22.57 -11.76 11.47
C ALA A 128 -21.84 -12.47 10.33
N GLN A 129 -22.23 -12.24 9.06
CA GLN A 129 -21.52 -12.78 7.91
C GLN A 129 -20.18 -12.10 7.70
N VAL A 130 -20.09 -10.77 7.94
CA VAL A 130 -18.80 -10.06 7.92
C VAL A 130 -17.89 -10.59 9.04
N GLU A 131 -18.41 -10.77 10.27
CA GLU A 131 -17.63 -11.38 11.37
C GLU A 131 -17.09 -12.76 10.99
N ALA A 132 -17.92 -13.61 10.42
CA ALA A 132 -17.52 -14.96 9.99
C ALA A 132 -16.43 -14.89 8.90
N LEU A 133 -16.59 -14.03 7.89
CA LEU A 133 -15.60 -13.82 6.84
C LEU A 133 -14.25 -13.35 7.42
N LEU A 134 -14.27 -12.39 8.35
CA LEU A 134 -13.04 -11.87 8.99
C LEU A 134 -12.33 -12.95 9.82
N ARG A 135 -13.08 -13.83 10.48
CA ARG A 135 -12.53 -14.97 11.20
C ARG A 135 -11.85 -15.96 10.26
N ASP A 136 -12.48 -16.25 9.10
CA ASP A 136 -11.94 -17.16 8.10
C ASP A 136 -10.67 -16.64 7.40
N VAL A 137 -10.42 -15.33 7.43
CA VAL A 137 -9.17 -14.74 6.90
C VAL A 137 -7.95 -15.29 7.65
N ASN A 138 -8.08 -15.53 8.96
CA ASN A 138 -7.01 -16.04 9.83
C ASN A 138 -7.03 -17.58 9.96
N ASP A 139 -8.07 -18.26 9.47
CA ASP A 139 -8.21 -19.69 9.64
C ASP A 139 -7.56 -20.47 8.49
N ASP A 140 -6.63 -21.35 8.81
CA ASP A 140 -6.02 -22.28 7.85
C ASP A 140 -6.98 -23.37 7.35
N ARG A 141 -8.16 -23.50 7.98
CA ARG A 141 -9.19 -24.53 7.70
C ARG A 141 -10.41 -23.98 6.98
N ALA A 142 -10.32 -22.80 6.34
CA ALA A 142 -11.47 -22.20 5.66
C ALA A 142 -12.17 -23.18 4.73
N ASP A 143 -13.41 -23.54 5.07
CA ASP A 143 -14.22 -24.53 4.36
C ASP A 143 -14.61 -24.06 2.96
N ALA A 144 -14.51 -24.98 1.99
CA ALA A 144 -14.96 -24.78 0.61
C ALA A 144 -16.49 -24.53 0.49
N GLY A 145 -17.23 -24.66 1.59
CA GLY A 145 -18.69 -24.47 1.65
C GLY A 145 -19.17 -23.09 2.12
N THR A 146 -18.27 -22.12 2.31
CA THR A 146 -18.67 -20.77 2.72
C THR A 146 -19.23 -19.94 1.55
N PRO A 147 -20.18 -19.00 1.77
CA PRO A 147 -20.70 -18.13 0.72
C PRO A 147 -19.63 -17.31 -0.03
N TRP A 148 -18.45 -17.14 0.58
CA TRP A 148 -17.30 -16.39 0.04
C TRP A 148 -16.15 -17.31 -0.45
N ALA A 149 -16.41 -18.61 -0.65
CA ALA A 149 -15.40 -19.55 -1.14
C ALA A 149 -14.81 -19.14 -2.50
N ASP A 150 -15.63 -18.56 -3.38
CA ASP A 150 -15.26 -18.07 -4.70
C ASP A 150 -14.79 -16.60 -4.72
N PHE A 151 -14.72 -15.95 -3.57
CA PHE A 151 -14.31 -14.55 -3.49
C PHE A 151 -12.79 -14.43 -3.63
N ARG A 152 -12.35 -13.85 -4.76
CA ARG A 152 -10.97 -13.83 -5.23
C ARG A 152 -10.44 -12.42 -5.26
N ILE A 153 -9.56 -12.09 -4.31
CA ILE A 153 -8.88 -10.79 -4.21
C ILE A 153 -7.38 -10.99 -4.03
N SER A 154 -6.60 -10.07 -4.58
CA SER A 154 -5.16 -10.00 -4.40
C SER A 154 -4.79 -8.62 -3.84
N ILE A 155 -4.42 -8.56 -2.57
CA ILE A 155 -4.01 -7.34 -1.88
C ILE A 155 -2.61 -7.53 -1.32
N ALA A 156 -1.68 -6.70 -1.75
CA ALA A 156 -0.28 -6.71 -1.31
C ALA A 156 -0.12 -6.43 0.19
N GLY A 157 1.04 -6.78 0.75
CA GLY A 157 1.46 -6.51 2.13
C GLY A 157 1.54 -7.75 3.02
N ALA A 158 2.05 -7.57 4.24
CA ALA A 158 2.37 -8.65 5.17
C ALA A 158 1.27 -8.98 6.19
N GLN A 159 0.32 -8.06 6.40
CA GLN A 159 -0.77 -8.17 7.37
C GLN A 159 -1.95 -8.95 6.80
N GLU A 160 -2.64 -9.71 7.66
CA GLU A 160 -3.91 -10.36 7.33
C GLU A 160 -4.99 -9.33 7.03
N LYS A 161 -5.57 -9.45 5.86
CA LYS A 161 -6.57 -8.50 5.36
C LYS A 161 -7.51 -9.13 4.34
N THR A 162 -8.68 -8.54 4.19
CA THR A 162 -9.63 -8.82 3.13
C THR A 162 -10.18 -7.51 2.59
N ALA A 163 -11.09 -7.55 1.62
CA ALA A 163 -11.78 -6.35 1.17
C ALA A 163 -13.23 -6.66 0.83
N LEU A 164 -14.09 -5.66 0.94
CA LEU A 164 -15.51 -5.75 0.62
C LEU A 164 -15.94 -4.53 -0.21
N LEU A 165 -17.12 -4.63 -0.78
CA LEU A 165 -17.81 -3.54 -1.45
C LEU A 165 -18.76 -2.86 -0.45
N ARG A 166 -18.77 -1.52 -0.41
CA ARG A 166 -19.75 -0.74 0.35
C ARG A 166 -20.77 -0.14 -0.61
N LEU A 167 -22.05 -0.42 -0.38
CA LEU A 167 -23.17 0.20 -1.08
C LEU A 167 -24.10 0.86 -0.06
N GLY A 168 -24.13 2.19 -0.05
CA GLY A 168 -24.74 2.94 1.03
C GLY A 168 -24.13 2.55 2.37
N ASP A 169 -24.96 2.16 3.33
CA ASP A 169 -24.50 1.76 4.67
C ASP A 169 -24.31 0.24 4.84
N ARG A 170 -24.32 -0.53 3.73
CA ARG A 170 -24.22 -1.99 3.77
C ARG A 170 -22.96 -2.52 3.14
N TRP A 171 -22.42 -3.57 3.75
CA TRP A 171 -21.33 -4.35 3.20
C TRP A 171 -21.86 -5.41 2.24
N HIS A 172 -21.16 -5.59 1.14
CA HIS A 172 -21.51 -6.54 0.11
C HIS A 172 -20.30 -7.38 -0.29
N LEU A 173 -20.55 -8.63 -0.64
CA LEU A 173 -19.62 -9.49 -1.33
C LEU A 173 -19.75 -9.21 -2.83
N PRO A 174 -18.72 -8.68 -3.50
CA PRO A 174 -18.78 -8.42 -4.94
C PRO A 174 -18.67 -9.72 -5.73
N HIS A 175 -19.32 -9.76 -6.89
CA HIS A 175 -19.27 -10.84 -7.85
C HIS A 175 -18.80 -10.38 -9.23
N GLY A 176 -18.38 -11.34 -10.08
CA GLY A 176 -17.96 -11.07 -11.46
C GLY A 176 -16.74 -10.14 -11.54
N ALA A 177 -16.89 -9.03 -12.23
CA ALA A 177 -15.86 -7.99 -12.37
C ALA A 177 -16.06 -6.81 -11.42
N THR A 178 -17.06 -6.86 -10.53
CA THR A 178 -17.30 -5.82 -9.54
C THR A 178 -16.12 -5.71 -8.58
N PRO A 179 -15.49 -4.52 -8.42
CA PRO A 179 -14.37 -4.38 -7.50
C PRO A 179 -14.82 -4.23 -6.05
N THR A 180 -13.91 -4.53 -5.14
CA THR A 180 -14.02 -4.11 -3.73
C THR A 180 -13.74 -2.61 -3.60
N THR A 181 -14.30 -1.95 -2.58
CA THR A 181 -14.10 -0.53 -2.31
C THR A 181 -13.41 -0.23 -0.98
N HIS A 182 -13.35 -1.20 -0.07
CA HIS A 182 -12.73 -1.01 1.25
C HIS A 182 -11.90 -2.24 1.63
N ILE A 183 -10.73 -1.98 2.20
CA ILE A 183 -9.82 -2.99 2.75
C ILE A 183 -10.07 -3.09 4.25
N PHE A 184 -10.20 -4.33 4.75
CA PHE A 184 -10.35 -4.66 6.16
C PHE A 184 -9.06 -5.25 6.67
N LYS A 185 -8.38 -4.55 7.57
CA LYS A 185 -7.13 -5.00 8.19
C LYS A 185 -7.40 -5.49 9.61
N LEU A 186 -6.98 -6.72 9.90
CA LEU A 186 -7.07 -7.31 11.22
C LEU A 186 -5.91 -6.83 12.12
N PRO A 187 -6.04 -6.84 13.46
CA PRO A 187 -4.93 -6.53 14.35
C PRO A 187 -3.69 -7.38 14.04
N LEU A 188 -2.51 -6.77 14.09
CA LEU A 188 -1.23 -7.46 13.86
C LEU A 188 -0.88 -8.47 14.95
N GLY A 189 -1.39 -8.27 16.17
CA GLY A 189 -1.05 -9.11 17.31
C GLY A 189 0.40 -8.96 17.74
N LEU A 190 1.06 -10.08 18.06
CA LEU A 190 2.47 -10.10 18.48
C LEU A 190 3.37 -10.22 17.25
N VAL A 191 4.24 -9.23 17.03
CA VAL A 191 5.05 -9.12 15.80
C VAL A 191 6.55 -9.31 16.07
N GLY A 192 7.23 -9.85 15.07
CA GLY A 192 8.67 -10.04 15.08
C GLY A 192 9.17 -11.07 16.10
N ASN A 193 10.49 -11.29 16.08
CA ASN A 193 11.14 -12.27 16.98
C ASN A 193 11.03 -11.88 18.47
N ILE A 194 10.96 -10.59 18.76
CA ILE A 194 10.80 -10.05 20.12
C ILE A 194 9.34 -10.09 20.60
N ARG A 195 8.39 -10.50 19.74
CA ARG A 195 6.95 -10.56 20.05
C ARG A 195 6.42 -9.22 20.57
N ALA A 196 6.78 -8.11 19.89
CA ALA A 196 6.27 -6.78 20.23
C ALA A 196 4.74 -6.76 20.10
N ASP A 197 4.07 -6.15 21.08
CA ASP A 197 2.61 -6.14 21.15
C ASP A 197 2.02 -5.05 20.24
N MET A 198 1.42 -5.48 19.13
CA MET A 198 0.71 -4.66 18.16
C MET A 198 -0.79 -5.03 18.10
N THR A 199 -1.37 -5.51 19.20
CA THR A 199 -2.81 -5.83 19.29
C THR A 199 -3.68 -4.59 19.11
N ASP A 200 -3.16 -3.39 19.40
CA ASP A 200 -3.79 -2.09 19.17
C ASP A 200 -3.39 -1.46 17.82
N SER A 201 -2.92 -2.26 16.84
CA SER A 201 -2.48 -1.75 15.53
C SER A 201 -3.62 -1.09 14.74
N VAL A 202 -4.86 -1.48 14.94
CA VAL A 202 -6.05 -0.86 14.33
C VAL A 202 -6.17 0.61 14.77
N GLU A 203 -6.11 0.85 16.07
CA GLU A 203 -6.18 2.18 16.67
C GLU A 203 -4.93 3.00 16.35
N ASN A 204 -3.78 2.36 16.33
CA ASN A 204 -2.51 2.99 16.00
C ASN A 204 -2.53 3.52 14.54
N GLU A 205 -2.89 2.69 13.57
CA GLU A 205 -2.96 3.10 12.16
C GLU A 205 -4.03 4.17 11.94
N TRP A 206 -5.21 4.02 12.55
CA TRP A 206 -6.26 5.03 12.50
C TRP A 206 -5.77 6.39 13.04
N LEU A 207 -5.10 6.39 14.20
CA LEU A 207 -4.55 7.62 14.78
C LEU A 207 -3.44 8.22 13.93
N CYS A 208 -2.59 7.39 13.33
CA CYS A 208 -1.53 7.88 12.43
C CYS A 208 -2.13 8.53 11.18
N HIS A 209 -3.17 7.95 10.60
CA HIS A 209 -3.89 8.57 9.47
C HIS A 209 -4.53 9.90 9.87
N THR A 210 -5.19 9.95 11.02
CA THR A 210 -5.79 11.19 11.57
C THR A 210 -4.72 12.27 11.75
N LEU A 211 -3.60 11.95 12.39
CA LEU A 211 -2.49 12.89 12.62
C LEU A 211 -1.88 13.41 11.31
N LEU A 212 -1.67 12.53 10.32
CA LEU A 212 -1.19 12.95 9.00
C LEU A 212 -2.17 13.90 8.32
N GLY A 213 -3.47 13.62 8.40
CA GLY A 213 -4.52 14.53 7.91
C GLY A 213 -4.49 15.89 8.63
N GLN A 214 -4.33 15.91 9.96
CA GLN A 214 -4.19 17.13 10.76
C GLN A 214 -2.90 17.91 10.45
N LEU A 215 -1.86 17.25 9.93
CA LEU A 215 -0.63 17.87 9.44
C LEU A 215 -0.72 18.30 7.96
N GLY A 216 -1.88 18.14 7.32
CA GLY A 216 -2.15 18.63 5.96
C GLY A 216 -1.80 17.66 4.83
N PHE A 217 -1.57 16.37 5.13
CA PHE A 217 -1.38 15.36 4.10
C PHE A 217 -2.70 14.83 3.55
N GLU A 218 -2.70 14.48 2.28
CA GLU A 218 -3.73 13.64 1.69
C GLU A 218 -3.48 12.19 2.11
N VAL A 219 -4.45 11.58 2.81
CA VAL A 219 -4.33 10.24 3.43
C VAL A 219 -5.52 9.39 3.02
N ALA A 220 -5.33 8.09 2.85
CA ALA A 220 -6.42 7.16 2.64
C ALA A 220 -7.43 7.25 3.81
N SER A 221 -8.71 7.42 3.48
CA SER A 221 -9.78 7.48 4.48
C SER A 221 -9.85 6.14 5.24
N ALA A 222 -9.92 6.20 6.55
CA ALA A 222 -9.97 5.01 7.40
C ALA A 222 -10.94 5.19 8.57
N GLU A 223 -11.66 4.12 8.89
CA GLU A 223 -12.54 4.03 10.06
C GLU A 223 -12.27 2.73 10.83
N MET A 224 -12.55 2.74 12.13
CA MET A 224 -12.47 1.52 12.94
C MET A 224 -13.83 0.83 12.96
N GLY A 225 -13.85 -0.48 12.70
CA GLY A 225 -15.04 -1.30 12.72
C GLY A 225 -14.98 -2.42 13.76
N LEU A 226 -16.17 -2.79 14.27
CA LEU A 226 -16.33 -3.94 15.15
C LEU A 226 -17.49 -4.81 14.63
N PHE A 227 -17.17 -6.05 14.22
CA PHE A 227 -18.14 -7.04 13.76
C PHE A 227 -18.14 -8.21 14.73
N GLY A 228 -19.14 -8.28 15.60
CA GLY A 228 -19.15 -9.22 16.72
C GLY A 228 -17.93 -9.00 17.62
N ARG A 229 -16.96 -9.92 17.54
CA ARG A 229 -15.67 -9.82 18.30
C ARG A 229 -14.50 -9.40 17.42
N GLN A 230 -14.69 -9.23 16.12
CA GLN A 230 -13.61 -8.89 15.18
C GLN A 230 -13.47 -7.38 15.08
N LYS A 231 -12.39 -6.85 15.64
CA LYS A 231 -11.95 -5.46 15.49
C LYS A 231 -11.16 -5.35 14.19
N VAL A 232 -11.43 -4.32 13.39
CA VAL A 232 -10.75 -4.08 12.10
C VAL A 232 -10.52 -2.61 11.85
N LEU A 233 -9.49 -2.29 11.10
CA LEU A 233 -9.37 -1.03 10.39
C LEU A 233 -9.99 -1.20 9.01
N ILE A 234 -10.87 -0.32 8.64
CA ILE A 234 -11.55 -0.28 7.34
C ILE A 234 -10.98 0.90 6.58
N VAL A 235 -10.24 0.63 5.50
CA VAL A 235 -9.60 1.66 4.69
C VAL A 235 -10.29 1.76 3.34
N GLU A 236 -10.78 2.95 2.99
CA GLU A 236 -11.36 3.21 1.68
C GLU A 236 -10.28 3.14 0.59
N ARG A 237 -10.59 2.44 -0.49
CA ARG A 237 -9.68 2.28 -1.62
C ARG A 237 -9.71 3.52 -2.49
N PHE A 238 -8.68 4.35 -2.45
CA PHE A 238 -8.52 5.53 -3.30
C PHE A 238 -8.31 5.18 -4.78
N ASP A 239 -8.03 3.92 -5.11
CA ASP A 239 -7.91 3.40 -6.48
C ASP A 239 -9.26 2.92 -7.06
N ARG A 240 -10.38 3.35 -6.46
CA ARG A 240 -11.75 3.06 -6.90
C ARG A 240 -12.53 4.36 -7.08
N ARG A 241 -13.32 4.44 -8.14
CA ARG A 241 -14.15 5.63 -8.41
C ARG A 241 -15.47 5.25 -9.04
N TRP A 242 -16.57 5.72 -8.47
CA TRP A 242 -17.89 5.62 -9.07
C TRP A 242 -17.95 6.44 -10.35
N VAL A 243 -18.53 5.89 -11.42
CA VAL A 243 -18.69 6.50 -12.72
C VAL A 243 -20.11 6.26 -13.27
N ASP A 244 -20.46 6.97 -14.33
CA ASP A 244 -21.77 6.90 -14.99
C ASP A 244 -22.94 7.07 -14.01
N GLY A 245 -22.87 8.08 -13.15
CA GLY A 245 -23.93 8.36 -12.19
C GLY A 245 -24.08 7.28 -11.10
N GLY A 246 -23.02 6.52 -10.82
CA GLY A 246 -23.05 5.44 -9.82
C GLY A 246 -23.42 4.06 -10.37
N ARG A 247 -23.38 3.89 -11.72
CA ARG A 247 -23.74 2.63 -12.35
C ARG A 247 -22.67 1.54 -12.17
N TRP A 248 -21.40 1.93 -12.18
CA TRP A 248 -20.28 1.03 -11.98
C TRP A 248 -19.07 1.70 -11.33
N ILE A 249 -18.07 0.92 -10.95
CA ILE A 249 -16.89 1.38 -10.24
C ILE A 249 -15.65 1.18 -11.12
N ALA A 250 -15.03 2.27 -11.55
CA ALA A 250 -13.77 2.24 -12.26
C ALA A 250 -12.60 1.93 -11.31
N ARG A 251 -11.67 1.11 -11.76
CA ARG A 251 -10.36 0.88 -11.15
C ARG A 251 -9.38 1.91 -11.68
N LEU A 252 -8.70 2.64 -10.78
CA LEU A 252 -7.70 3.64 -11.16
C LEU A 252 -6.33 2.96 -11.24
N PRO A 253 -5.61 3.08 -12.37
CA PRO A 253 -4.28 2.53 -12.50
C PRO A 253 -3.33 3.17 -11.50
N GLN A 254 -2.71 2.32 -10.68
CA GLN A 254 -1.66 2.70 -9.74
C GLN A 254 -0.65 1.57 -9.58
N GLU A 255 0.53 1.91 -9.10
CA GLU A 255 1.58 0.97 -8.74
C GLU A 255 2.39 1.48 -7.55
N ASP A 256 2.95 0.57 -6.74
CA ASP A 256 3.88 0.95 -5.68
C ASP A 256 5.30 1.26 -6.23
N PHE A 257 6.18 1.86 -5.39
CA PHE A 257 7.52 2.23 -5.84
C PHE A 257 8.42 1.03 -6.10
N CYS A 258 8.16 -0.15 -5.54
CA CYS A 258 8.87 -1.38 -5.94
C CYS A 258 8.47 -1.80 -7.36
N GLN A 259 7.17 -1.76 -7.69
CA GLN A 259 6.70 -2.01 -9.05
C GLN A 259 7.29 -1.00 -10.04
N ALA A 260 7.23 0.29 -9.72
CA ALA A 260 7.72 1.37 -10.57
C ALA A 260 9.23 1.29 -10.86
N THR A 261 10.00 0.77 -9.92
CA THR A 261 11.46 0.56 -10.08
C THR A 261 11.83 -0.83 -10.60
N GLY A 262 10.86 -1.74 -10.75
CA GLY A 262 11.11 -3.13 -11.13
C GLY A 262 11.81 -3.95 -10.03
N THR A 263 11.70 -3.51 -8.77
CA THR A 263 12.30 -4.15 -7.59
C THR A 263 11.40 -5.28 -7.10
N PRO A 264 11.93 -6.47 -6.74
CA PRO A 264 11.14 -7.53 -6.15
C PRO A 264 10.64 -7.15 -4.75
N GLY A 265 9.47 -7.68 -4.33
CA GLY A 265 8.81 -7.28 -3.09
C GLY A 265 9.56 -7.64 -1.80
N ASP A 266 10.42 -8.64 -1.83
CA ASP A 266 11.30 -9.04 -0.73
C ASP A 266 12.45 -8.03 -0.48
N LEU A 267 12.79 -7.19 -1.47
CA LEU A 267 13.76 -6.10 -1.36
C LEU A 267 13.10 -4.72 -1.15
N LYS A 268 11.98 -4.65 -0.47
CA LYS A 268 11.24 -3.39 -0.27
C LYS A 268 11.93 -2.37 0.64
N TYR A 269 12.87 -2.81 1.49
CA TYR A 269 13.64 -1.95 2.40
C TYR A 269 14.93 -1.46 1.73
N GLU A 270 15.28 -0.18 1.91
CA GLU A 270 16.52 0.37 1.35
C GLU A 270 17.77 -0.34 1.89
N SER A 271 17.76 -0.76 3.18
CA SER A 271 18.86 -1.50 3.80
C SER A 271 19.15 -2.84 3.12
N ASP A 272 18.16 -3.42 2.45
CA ASP A 272 18.24 -4.72 1.80
C ASP A 272 18.46 -4.60 0.28
N GLY A 273 18.67 -3.37 -0.21
CA GLY A 273 18.91 -3.06 -1.62
C GLY A 273 17.70 -2.52 -2.37
N GLY A 274 16.60 -2.23 -1.68
CA GLY A 274 15.40 -1.65 -2.25
C GLY A 274 15.50 -0.15 -2.55
N PRO A 275 14.41 0.43 -3.10
CA PRO A 275 14.38 1.85 -3.43
C PRO A 275 14.48 2.72 -2.18
N GLY A 276 15.46 3.62 -2.15
CA GLY A 276 15.59 4.66 -1.14
C GLY A 276 15.05 6.00 -1.62
N ILE A 277 15.14 7.01 -0.76
CA ILE A 277 14.60 8.36 -1.00
C ILE A 277 15.02 8.94 -2.36
N ARG A 278 16.29 8.78 -2.77
CA ARG A 278 16.78 9.29 -4.06
C ARG A 278 16.06 8.65 -5.25
N SER A 279 15.86 7.34 -5.24
CA SER A 279 15.13 6.63 -6.30
C SER A 279 13.68 7.10 -6.38
N CYS A 280 13.03 7.27 -5.23
CA CYS A 280 11.67 7.77 -5.13
C CYS A 280 11.54 9.21 -5.68
N LEU A 281 12.44 10.11 -5.31
CA LEU A 281 12.49 11.48 -5.83
C LEU A 281 12.73 11.53 -7.36
N THR A 282 13.51 10.59 -7.89
CA THR A 282 13.74 10.47 -9.34
C THR A 282 12.46 10.06 -10.08
N LEU A 283 11.70 9.10 -9.52
CA LEU A 283 10.39 8.72 -10.07
C LEU A 283 9.42 9.91 -10.07
N LEU A 284 9.30 10.59 -8.92
CA LEU A 284 8.41 11.74 -8.77
C LEU A 284 8.79 12.93 -9.65
N ALA A 285 10.07 13.06 -10.02
CA ALA A 285 10.53 14.12 -10.94
C ALA A 285 9.97 13.97 -12.36
N ALA A 286 9.55 12.77 -12.77
CA ALA A 286 8.94 12.50 -14.07
C ALA A 286 7.41 12.75 -14.08
N GLY A 287 6.80 13.07 -12.92
CA GLY A 287 5.37 13.26 -12.77
C GLY A 287 4.87 14.64 -13.25
N ASN A 288 3.55 14.72 -13.51
CA ASN A 288 2.89 15.96 -13.93
C ASN A 288 2.86 17.03 -12.81
N GLN A 289 2.95 16.60 -11.56
CA GLN A 289 2.95 17.44 -10.36
C GLN A 289 4.26 17.32 -9.58
N ALA A 290 5.39 17.17 -10.29
CA ALA A 290 6.70 16.82 -9.76
C ALA A 290 7.14 17.64 -8.53
N ARG A 291 6.87 18.97 -8.52
CA ARG A 291 7.21 19.85 -7.39
C ARG A 291 6.39 19.49 -6.15
N SER A 292 5.08 19.41 -6.31
CA SER A 292 4.13 19.10 -5.22
C SER A 292 4.37 17.69 -4.66
N ASP A 293 4.50 16.69 -5.54
CA ASP A 293 4.69 15.30 -5.15
C ASP A 293 6.03 15.08 -4.42
N ARG A 294 7.12 15.71 -4.90
CA ARG A 294 8.40 15.66 -4.21
C ARG A 294 8.36 16.35 -2.87
N LEU A 295 7.69 17.50 -2.76
CA LEU A 295 7.49 18.18 -1.48
C LEU A 295 6.72 17.28 -0.51
N THR A 296 5.56 16.74 -0.91
CA THR A 296 4.75 15.83 -0.11
C THR A 296 5.57 14.62 0.36
N PHE A 297 6.36 14.02 -0.53
CA PHE A 297 7.18 12.86 -0.19
C PHE A 297 8.25 13.18 0.86
N VAL A 298 8.97 14.31 0.74
CA VAL A 298 10.01 14.65 1.73
C VAL A 298 9.41 15.12 3.06
N LEU A 299 8.26 15.78 3.05
CA LEU A 299 7.50 16.09 4.27
C LEU A 299 6.99 14.81 4.95
N ALA A 300 6.57 13.79 4.17
CA ALA A 300 6.18 12.49 4.71
C ALA A 300 7.36 11.79 5.40
N GLN A 301 8.60 11.87 4.87
CA GLN A 301 9.79 11.33 5.55
C GLN A 301 10.03 12.00 6.92
N LEU A 302 9.80 13.30 7.02
CA LEU A 302 9.87 14.01 8.31
C LEU A 302 8.74 13.56 9.25
N ALA A 303 7.50 13.49 8.77
CA ALA A 303 6.36 13.01 9.55
C ALA A 303 6.60 11.57 10.05
N PHE A 304 7.16 10.70 9.23
CA PHE A 304 7.50 9.32 9.63
C PHE A 304 8.57 9.27 10.73
N TRP A 305 9.55 10.17 10.69
CA TRP A 305 10.51 10.30 11.78
C TRP A 305 9.87 10.83 13.07
N LEU A 306 9.00 11.83 12.99
CA LEU A 306 8.25 12.36 14.14
C LEU A 306 7.38 11.26 14.78
N MET A 307 6.68 10.49 13.96
CA MET A 307 5.77 9.43 14.39
C MET A 307 6.48 8.11 14.72
N ALA A 308 7.79 7.99 14.48
CA ALA A 308 8.50 6.71 14.44
C ALA A 308 7.79 5.66 13.58
N ALA A 309 7.33 6.07 12.40
CA ALA A 309 6.72 5.16 11.42
C ALA A 309 7.83 4.37 10.71
N THR A 310 8.27 3.31 11.36
CA THR A 310 9.47 2.54 10.99
C THR A 310 9.30 1.68 9.75
N ASP A 311 8.06 1.42 9.32
CA ASP A 311 7.75 0.56 8.17
C ASP A 311 7.42 1.34 6.87
N GLY A 312 7.81 2.61 6.79
CA GLY A 312 7.61 3.47 5.61
C GLY A 312 8.54 3.12 4.44
N HIS A 313 8.43 1.90 3.91
CA HIS A 313 9.26 1.40 2.79
C HIS A 313 8.63 1.70 1.42
N ALA A 314 9.33 1.32 0.34
CA ALA A 314 8.93 1.64 -1.04
C ALA A 314 7.54 1.12 -1.45
N LYS A 315 7.04 0.05 -0.86
CA LYS A 315 5.68 -0.45 -1.11
C LYS A 315 4.57 0.34 -0.41
N ASN A 316 4.91 1.23 0.52
CA ASN A 316 3.95 2.10 1.24
C ASN A 316 3.82 3.49 0.59
N PHE A 317 4.38 3.64 -0.62
CA PHE A 317 4.16 4.78 -1.50
C PHE A 317 3.78 4.29 -2.87
N SER A 318 2.79 4.93 -3.49
CA SER A 318 2.30 4.56 -4.82
C SER A 318 2.16 5.76 -5.74
N LEU A 319 2.13 5.48 -7.04
CA LEU A 319 1.89 6.43 -8.10
C LEU A 319 0.60 6.06 -8.83
N PHE A 320 -0.26 7.03 -9.07
CA PHE A 320 -1.26 6.92 -10.12
C PHE A 320 -0.59 7.01 -11.49
N LEU A 321 -0.99 6.12 -12.40
CA LEU A 321 -0.57 6.12 -13.79
C LEU A 321 -1.66 6.82 -14.62
N GLU A 322 -1.40 8.03 -15.04
CA GLU A 322 -2.34 8.83 -15.78
C GLU A 322 -2.24 8.60 -17.31
N ARG A 323 -3.28 9.00 -18.05
CA ARG A 323 -3.25 8.93 -19.51
C ARG A 323 -2.13 9.82 -20.06
N GLY A 324 -1.50 9.40 -21.14
CA GLY A 324 -0.39 10.16 -21.74
C GLY A 324 0.93 10.02 -20.98
N GLY A 325 1.04 9.08 -20.04
CA GLY A 325 2.28 8.78 -19.30
C GLY A 325 2.51 9.68 -18.09
N GLY A 326 1.50 10.46 -17.65
CA GLY A 326 1.57 11.24 -16.41
C GLY A 326 1.65 10.37 -15.17
N LEU A 327 2.35 10.87 -14.16
CA LEU A 327 2.49 10.24 -12.86
C LEU A 327 2.07 11.24 -11.76
N ARG A 328 1.44 10.75 -10.72
CA ARG A 328 1.08 11.54 -9.53
C ARG A 328 1.15 10.68 -8.28
N LEU A 329 1.69 11.21 -7.19
CA LEU A 329 1.71 10.53 -5.89
C LEU A 329 0.28 10.24 -5.42
N THR A 330 0.04 9.05 -4.87
CA THR A 330 -1.24 8.70 -4.25
C THR A 330 -1.35 9.31 -2.85
N PRO A 331 -2.55 9.33 -2.23
CA PRO A 331 -2.67 9.56 -0.80
C PRO A 331 -1.74 8.64 -0.01
N LEU A 332 -1.28 9.07 1.18
CA LEU A 332 -0.51 8.23 2.09
C LEU A 332 -1.38 7.13 2.68
N TYR A 333 -0.83 5.96 2.91
CA TYR A 333 -1.51 4.79 3.46
C TYR A 333 -0.56 3.89 4.24
N ASP A 334 -1.09 3.00 5.04
CA ASP A 334 -0.34 1.95 5.76
C ASP A 334 0.73 2.54 6.69
N VAL A 335 0.37 3.57 7.47
CA VAL A 335 1.28 4.26 8.39
C VAL A 335 0.96 3.89 9.82
N LEU A 336 1.91 3.25 10.50
CA LEU A 336 1.84 2.87 11.91
C LEU A 336 3.01 3.45 12.68
N SER A 337 2.75 3.91 13.90
CA SER A 337 3.79 4.39 14.80
C SER A 337 4.39 3.25 15.62
N ALA A 338 5.71 3.21 15.73
CA ALA A 338 6.39 2.29 16.64
C ALA A 338 6.52 2.84 18.07
N TRP A 339 6.13 4.09 18.35
CA TRP A 339 6.24 4.66 19.71
C TRP A 339 5.61 3.80 20.79
N PRO A 340 4.43 3.13 20.60
CA PRO A 340 3.85 2.28 21.63
C PRO A 340 4.69 1.05 21.99
N ILE A 341 5.55 0.60 21.08
CA ILE A 341 6.39 -0.59 21.26
C ILE A 341 7.88 -0.27 21.43
N ILE A 342 8.29 1.01 21.40
CA ILE A 342 9.67 1.42 21.69
C ILE A 342 9.85 1.56 23.19
N GLY A 343 10.87 0.88 23.73
CA GLY A 343 11.18 0.92 25.15
C GLY A 343 12.36 0.02 25.54
N THR A 344 12.48 -0.25 26.85
CA THR A 344 13.58 -1.07 27.41
C THR A 344 13.12 -2.43 27.94
N GLY A 345 11.83 -2.75 27.78
CA GLY A 345 11.26 -4.03 28.19
C GLY A 345 11.62 -5.18 27.25
N PRO A 346 11.38 -6.44 27.67
CA PRO A 346 11.79 -7.62 26.91
C PRO A 346 11.09 -7.77 25.56
N ASN A 347 9.86 -7.26 25.42
CA ASN A 347 9.05 -7.35 24.21
C ASN A 347 8.95 -5.97 23.51
N GLN A 348 9.92 -5.11 23.73
CA GLN A 348 9.96 -3.77 23.15
C GLN A 348 11.16 -3.58 22.23
N VAL A 349 10.98 -2.76 21.23
CA VAL A 349 12.06 -2.32 20.32
C VAL A 349 12.95 -1.33 21.07
N SER A 350 14.24 -1.64 21.19
CA SER A 350 15.18 -0.71 21.83
C SER A 350 15.16 0.65 21.10
N PRO A 351 15.14 1.78 21.83
CA PRO A 351 15.27 3.11 21.22
C PRO A 351 16.51 3.26 20.33
N ARG A 352 17.59 2.50 20.62
CA ARG A 352 18.82 2.50 19.81
C ARG A 352 18.69 1.71 18.51
N SER A 353 17.80 0.70 18.47
CA SER A 353 17.60 -0.13 17.28
C SER A 353 16.45 0.33 16.40
N ALA A 354 15.56 1.21 16.90
CA ALA A 354 14.46 1.76 16.12
C ALA A 354 15.00 2.57 14.92
N LYS A 355 14.60 2.18 13.71
CA LYS A 355 15.11 2.74 12.47
C LYS A 355 14.01 2.95 11.43
N LEU A 356 14.16 3.96 10.57
CA LEU A 356 13.33 4.15 9.39
C LEU A 356 13.68 3.14 8.29
N SER A 357 12.74 2.86 7.41
CA SER A 357 12.93 2.00 6.24
C SER A 357 13.77 2.62 5.15
N MET A 358 13.77 3.96 5.06
CA MET A 358 14.57 4.74 4.13
C MET A 358 15.54 5.65 4.88
N ALA A 359 16.80 5.71 4.41
CA ALA A 359 17.85 6.50 5.04
C ALA A 359 17.76 7.98 4.70
N LEU A 360 17.91 8.83 5.73
CA LEU A 360 18.31 10.20 5.49
C LEU A 360 19.83 10.24 5.28
N ARG A 361 20.28 11.01 4.28
CA ARG A 361 21.69 11.02 3.87
C ARG A 361 22.36 12.35 4.20
N GLY A 362 23.42 12.23 5.04
CA GLY A 362 24.47 13.23 5.17
C GLY A 362 25.72 12.78 4.39
N LYS A 363 26.87 12.70 5.07
CA LYS A 363 28.08 12.03 4.55
C LYS A 363 27.88 10.50 4.46
N SER A 364 27.04 9.95 5.33
CA SER A 364 26.64 8.55 5.40
C SER A 364 25.11 8.41 5.38
N ALA A 365 24.62 7.16 5.32
CA ALA A 365 23.20 6.83 5.44
C ALA A 365 22.83 6.71 6.93
N HIS A 366 21.76 7.40 7.35
CA HIS A 366 21.24 7.38 8.71
C HIS A 366 19.83 6.82 8.71
N TYR A 367 19.66 5.65 9.33
CA TYR A 367 18.37 4.96 9.49
C TYR A 367 17.83 5.09 10.91
N HIS A 368 18.71 5.00 11.93
CA HIS A 368 18.30 4.97 13.34
C HIS A 368 17.73 6.33 13.76
N LEU A 369 16.55 6.30 14.43
CA LEU A 369 15.84 7.50 14.83
C LEU A 369 16.70 8.46 15.68
N HIS A 370 17.55 7.91 16.55
CA HIS A 370 18.41 8.68 17.44
C HIS A 370 19.61 9.34 16.74
N GLU A 371 20.00 8.87 15.55
CA GLU A 371 21.12 9.40 14.74
C GLU A 371 20.66 10.46 13.75
N ILE A 372 19.35 10.58 13.52
CA ILE A 372 18.78 11.54 12.58
C ILE A 372 18.66 12.91 13.26
N HIS A 373 19.21 13.93 12.66
CA HIS A 373 19.27 15.31 13.13
C HIS A 373 18.65 16.27 12.11
N THR A 374 18.32 17.50 12.53
CA THR A 374 17.71 18.54 11.68
C THR A 374 18.53 18.83 10.42
N ARG A 375 19.86 18.83 10.49
CA ARG A 375 20.76 18.97 9.32
C ARG A 375 20.52 17.91 8.24
N HIS A 376 20.02 16.70 8.59
CA HIS A 376 19.74 15.65 7.60
C HIS A 376 18.45 15.96 6.84
N PHE A 377 17.47 16.59 7.48
CA PHE A 377 16.26 17.08 6.82
C PHE A 377 16.55 18.30 5.96
N GLU A 378 17.45 19.19 6.38
CA GLU A 378 17.94 20.28 5.53
C GLU A 378 18.64 19.73 4.26
N ALA A 379 19.48 18.69 4.40
CA ALA A 379 20.08 18.01 3.26
C ALA A 379 19.04 17.34 2.36
N LEU A 380 18.02 16.70 2.95
CA LEU A 380 16.89 16.11 2.22
C LEU A 380 16.10 17.18 1.45
N ALA A 381 15.80 18.31 2.08
CA ALA A 381 15.13 19.45 1.44
C ALA A 381 15.89 19.93 0.21
N ARG A 382 17.20 20.09 0.30
CA ARG A 382 18.06 20.43 -0.85
C ARG A 382 18.01 19.34 -1.96
N GLN A 383 18.02 18.06 -1.58
CA GLN A 383 17.92 16.94 -2.55
C GLN A 383 16.57 16.87 -3.25
N SER A 384 15.50 17.35 -2.62
CA SER A 384 14.16 17.36 -3.21
C SER A 384 14.08 18.21 -4.47
N GLY A 385 14.96 19.21 -4.62
CA GLY A 385 14.89 20.21 -5.67
C GLY A 385 13.70 21.16 -5.55
N VAL A 386 13.08 21.24 -4.36
CA VAL A 386 11.99 22.18 -4.03
C VAL A 386 12.56 23.27 -3.12
N PRO A 387 12.64 24.55 -3.57
CA PRO A 387 13.38 25.60 -2.86
C PRO A 387 12.91 25.88 -1.44
N ASP A 388 11.60 25.82 -1.19
CA ASP A 388 10.96 26.09 0.11
C ASP A 388 10.73 24.83 0.96
N ALA A 389 11.32 23.70 0.60
CA ALA A 389 11.07 22.43 1.28
C ALA A 389 11.48 22.46 2.75
N PHE A 390 12.61 23.09 3.10
CA PHE A 390 13.04 23.14 4.50
C PHE A 390 12.14 24.05 5.34
N ASP A 391 11.73 25.21 4.83
CA ASP A 391 10.79 26.10 5.52
C ASP A 391 9.45 25.40 5.77
N ARG A 392 8.99 24.59 4.80
CA ARG A 392 7.78 23.77 4.94
C ARG A 392 7.96 22.67 5.99
N MET A 393 9.16 22.06 6.09
CA MET A 393 9.48 21.12 7.14
C MET A 393 9.44 21.76 8.53
N VAL A 394 10.03 22.94 8.69
CA VAL A 394 9.94 23.72 9.93
C VAL A 394 8.48 24.04 10.28
N GLY A 395 7.72 24.52 9.30
CA GLY A 395 6.30 24.82 9.49
C GLY A 395 5.48 23.58 9.92
N LEU A 396 5.78 22.40 9.36
CA LEU A 396 5.14 21.14 9.75
C LEU A 396 5.46 20.76 11.20
N VAL A 397 6.74 20.89 11.62
CA VAL A 397 7.14 20.56 12.99
C VAL A 397 6.46 21.50 14.01
N LEU A 398 6.35 22.78 13.70
CA LEU A 398 5.68 23.76 14.58
C LEU A 398 4.17 23.48 14.72
N GLN A 399 3.54 22.80 13.77
CA GLN A 399 2.13 22.41 13.84
C GLN A 399 1.87 21.13 14.66
N VAL A 400 2.91 20.39 15.06
CA VAL A 400 2.76 19.10 15.77
C VAL A 400 1.93 19.21 17.06
N PRO A 401 2.14 20.20 17.96
CA PRO A 401 1.31 20.33 19.16
C PRO A 401 -0.17 20.50 18.84
N ASP A 402 -0.51 21.41 17.92
CA ASP A 402 -1.90 21.69 17.52
C ASP A 402 -2.54 20.49 16.81
N ALA A 403 -1.79 19.78 15.97
CA ALA A 403 -2.26 18.56 15.30
C ALA A 403 -2.58 17.45 16.32
N LEU A 404 -1.77 17.30 17.35
CA LEU A 404 -2.01 16.35 18.45
C LEU A 404 -3.25 16.71 19.27
N GLU A 405 -3.50 17.99 19.53
CA GLU A 405 -4.71 18.45 20.24
C GLU A 405 -5.96 18.20 19.41
N ARG A 406 -5.95 18.52 18.11
CA ARG A 406 -7.07 18.23 17.21
C ARG A 406 -7.33 16.74 17.10
N ALA A 407 -6.30 15.91 16.90
CA ALA A 407 -6.44 14.46 16.85
C ALA A 407 -6.97 13.87 18.18
N GLN A 408 -6.58 14.45 19.32
CA GLN A 408 -7.11 14.04 20.63
C GLN A 408 -8.61 14.29 20.74
N ALA A 409 -9.12 15.38 20.18
CA ALA A 409 -10.54 15.71 20.18
C ALA A 409 -11.39 14.75 19.31
N GLU A 410 -10.76 14.11 18.32
CA GLU A 410 -11.39 13.13 17.42
C GLU A 410 -11.36 11.69 17.97
N LEU A 411 -10.66 11.41 19.08
CA LEU A 411 -10.54 10.06 19.62
C LEU A 411 -11.93 9.49 19.98
N PRO A 412 -12.30 8.33 19.45
CA PRO A 412 -13.58 7.71 19.80
C PRO A 412 -13.59 7.18 21.23
N GLY A 413 -14.81 7.01 21.78
CA GLY A 413 -14.97 6.42 23.11
C GLY A 413 -14.30 5.04 23.21
N GLY A 414 -13.53 4.83 24.29
CA GLY A 414 -12.83 3.56 24.52
C GLY A 414 -11.47 3.43 23.79
N PHE A 415 -11.00 4.46 23.12
CA PHE A 415 -9.67 4.45 22.49
C PHE A 415 -8.57 4.16 23.53
N PRO A 416 -7.58 3.28 23.23
CA PRO A 416 -6.51 2.90 24.17
C PRO A 416 -5.60 4.09 24.47
N LYS A 417 -5.76 4.66 25.67
CA LYS A 417 -5.05 5.87 26.11
C LYS A 417 -3.52 5.74 26.03
N GLN A 418 -3.00 4.54 26.24
CA GLN A 418 -1.56 4.26 26.16
C GLN A 418 -1.00 4.47 24.74
N VAL A 419 -1.76 4.13 23.69
CA VAL A 419 -1.36 4.34 22.29
C VAL A 419 -1.23 5.82 22.01
N PHE A 420 -2.27 6.62 22.30
CA PHE A 420 -2.21 8.07 22.12
C PHE A 420 -1.09 8.72 22.93
N ALA A 421 -0.97 8.35 24.21
CA ALA A 421 0.04 8.94 25.10
C ALA A 421 1.47 8.64 24.64
N ALA A 422 1.73 7.43 24.12
CA ALA A 422 3.05 7.06 23.60
C ALA A 422 3.38 7.84 22.34
N ILE A 423 2.47 7.92 21.37
CA ILE A 423 2.65 8.65 20.11
C ILE A 423 2.82 10.14 20.39
N ARG A 424 1.94 10.74 21.19
CA ARG A 424 2.02 12.15 21.58
C ARG A 424 3.37 12.50 22.21
N ARG A 425 3.82 11.72 23.20
CA ARG A 425 5.10 11.94 23.88
C ARG A 425 6.27 11.86 22.91
N GLY A 426 6.27 10.83 22.04
CA GLY A 426 7.34 10.62 21.06
C GLY A 426 7.40 11.72 20.00
N MET A 427 6.25 12.14 19.46
CA MET A 427 6.18 13.22 18.47
C MET A 427 6.62 14.56 19.05
N LEU A 428 6.19 14.90 20.27
CA LEU A 428 6.62 16.15 20.93
C LEU A 428 8.12 16.16 21.18
N ALA A 429 8.69 15.07 21.70
CA ALA A 429 10.13 14.97 21.94
C ALA A 429 10.96 15.12 20.65
N GLN A 430 10.49 14.51 19.53
CA GLN A 430 11.15 14.68 18.24
C GLN A 430 11.00 16.09 17.67
N ALA A 431 9.83 16.72 17.84
CA ALA A 431 9.59 18.10 17.42
C ALA A 431 10.47 19.09 18.20
N GLU A 432 10.55 18.97 19.52
CA GLU A 432 11.44 19.74 20.38
C GLU A 432 12.91 19.60 19.96
N ARG A 433 13.35 18.35 19.72
CA ARG A 433 14.70 18.07 19.25
C ARG A 433 14.98 18.72 17.89
N PHE A 434 14.04 18.64 16.94
CA PHE A 434 14.18 19.26 15.62
C PHE A 434 14.36 20.78 15.76
N VAL A 435 13.52 21.43 16.57
CA VAL A 435 13.56 22.89 16.79
C VAL A 435 14.84 23.31 17.51
N ALA A 436 15.29 22.55 18.52
CA ALA A 436 16.53 22.84 19.26
C ALA A 436 17.80 22.77 18.39
N GLU A 437 17.75 22.08 17.27
CA GLU A 437 18.86 21.93 16.33
C GLU A 437 18.74 22.86 15.10
N LEU A 438 17.75 23.77 15.07
CA LEU A 438 17.66 24.79 14.01
C LEU A 438 18.86 25.74 14.09
N PRO A 439 19.39 26.22 12.93
CA PRO A 439 20.53 27.12 12.88
C PRO A 439 20.25 28.50 13.52
#